data_ba3694e86ec02f5ea2d43d37ac065ecf
#
_entry.id   ba3694e86ec02f5ea2d43d37ac065ecf
#
_cell.length_a   1.000
_cell.length_b   1.000
_cell.length_c   1.000
_cell.angle_alpha   90.00
_cell.angle_beta   90.00
_cell.angle_gamma   90.00
#
_symmetry.space_group_name_H-M   'P 1'
#
loop_
_entity.id
_entity.type
_entity.pdbx_description
1 polymer ?
#
loop_
_entity_poly.entity_id
_entity_poly.type
_entity_poly.pdbx_seq_one_letter_code
_entity_poly.pdbx_strand_id
1 'polypeptide(L)'
;MNKLEDFITSPLGVYCHDAGSANLIVAWLQDCVIDLSVCMEGPALLIWKRYFPDINTSPIEEVLKNSTSLLSGTGWGDSEYLVRLEAKKRSIKNIAVIDHWTNYEERFSRNDNEELPDLILVSDKYASLKAKTLFPLIPIIQLP
;
A
#
# COMPACT_ATOMS: atom_id res chain seq x y z
N MET A 1 8.19 0.46 -19.34
CA MET A 1 7.91 -0.35 -18.14
C MET A 1 7.49 0.58 -17.02
N ASN A 2 6.40 0.25 -16.35
CA ASN A 2 5.90 1.04 -15.22
C ASN A 2 6.84 0.97 -14.02
N LYS A 3 7.05 2.09 -13.37
CA LYS A 3 7.81 2.20 -12.11
C LYS A 3 6.94 2.82 -11.05
N LEU A 4 7.17 2.47 -9.80
CA LEU A 4 6.40 3.01 -8.69
C LEU A 4 6.40 4.54 -8.69
N GLU A 5 7.53 5.15 -8.96
CA GLU A 5 7.70 6.62 -8.97
C GLU A 5 6.73 7.34 -9.91
N ASP A 6 6.26 6.66 -10.95
CA ASP A 6 5.35 7.26 -11.93
C ASP A 6 3.94 7.51 -11.37
N PHE A 7 3.62 6.88 -10.23
CA PHE A 7 2.25 6.84 -9.71
C PHE A 7 2.10 7.44 -8.31
N ILE A 8 3.19 7.91 -7.72
CA ILE A 8 3.20 8.43 -6.34
C ILE A 8 3.58 9.90 -6.33
N THR A 9 3.22 10.57 -5.25
CA THR A 9 3.66 11.94 -4.97
C THR A 9 4.48 11.95 -3.70
N SER A 10 5.48 12.83 -3.64
CA SER A 10 6.34 13.01 -2.48
C SER A 10 5.77 14.08 -1.56
N PRO A 11 5.83 13.95 -0.24
CA PRO A 11 6.34 12.80 0.51
C PRO A 11 5.40 11.59 0.45
N LEU A 12 5.96 10.39 0.35
CA LEU A 12 5.21 9.14 0.35
C LEU A 12 5.11 8.58 1.75
N GLY A 13 3.88 8.39 2.23
CA GLY A 13 3.61 7.61 3.42
C GLY A 13 3.55 6.14 3.07
N VAL A 14 4.06 5.29 3.95
CA VAL A 14 4.02 3.83 3.78
C VAL A 14 3.47 3.23 5.06
N TYR A 15 2.45 2.41 4.95
CA TYR A 15 1.93 1.63 6.07
C TYR A 15 1.69 0.19 5.66
N CYS A 16 2.20 -0.74 6.43
CA CYS A 16 2.02 -2.16 6.18
C CYS A 16 2.07 -2.96 7.47
N HIS A 17 1.28 -4.02 7.53
CA HIS A 17 1.26 -4.96 8.65
C HIS A 17 1.71 -6.35 8.19
N ASP A 18 1.18 -6.86 7.09
CA ASP A 18 1.37 -8.24 6.66
C ASP A 18 2.61 -8.42 5.80
N ALA A 19 3.21 -9.62 5.91
CA ALA A 19 4.48 -9.94 5.26
C ALA A 19 4.41 -9.92 3.73
N GLY A 20 3.32 -10.41 3.15
CA GLY A 20 3.18 -10.50 1.68
C GLY A 20 3.30 -9.14 1.02
N SER A 21 2.50 -8.17 1.47
CA SER A 21 2.56 -6.81 0.96
C SER A 21 3.89 -6.15 1.27
N ALA A 22 4.44 -6.37 2.46
CA ALA A 22 5.72 -5.78 2.84
C ALA A 22 6.85 -6.21 1.91
N ASN A 23 6.89 -7.48 1.51
CA ASN A 23 7.89 -7.98 0.58
C ASN A 23 7.84 -7.28 -0.78
N LEU A 24 6.64 -7.03 -1.30
CA LEU A 24 6.46 -6.30 -2.54
C LEU A 24 6.86 -4.83 -2.38
N ILE A 25 6.41 -4.20 -1.32
CA ILE A 25 6.68 -2.78 -1.05
C ILE A 25 8.19 -2.53 -0.95
N VAL A 26 8.92 -3.33 -0.17
CA VAL A 26 10.37 -3.13 -0.04
C VAL A 26 11.09 -3.37 -1.37
N ALA A 27 10.66 -4.35 -2.14
CA ALA A 27 11.26 -4.61 -3.46
C ALA A 27 11.10 -3.41 -4.40
N TRP A 28 9.91 -2.83 -4.44
CA TRP A 28 9.65 -1.68 -5.30
C TRP A 28 10.32 -0.40 -4.83
N LEU A 29 10.48 -0.21 -3.51
CA LEU A 29 11.08 0.99 -2.95
C LEU A 29 12.61 1.00 -3.00
N GLN A 30 13.26 -0.15 -3.16
CA GLN A 30 14.72 -0.22 -3.17
C GLN A 30 15.37 0.65 -4.25
N ASP A 31 14.71 0.83 -5.37
CA ASP A 31 15.23 1.60 -6.49
C ASP A 31 14.62 3.00 -6.58
N CYS A 32 13.81 3.39 -5.60
CA CYS A 32 13.17 4.70 -5.59
C CYS A 32 14.00 5.72 -4.81
N VAL A 33 14.13 6.92 -5.38
CA VAL A 33 14.72 8.07 -4.69
C VAL A 33 13.58 9.04 -4.38
N ILE A 34 12.99 8.88 -3.18
CA ILE A 34 11.82 9.66 -2.77
C ILE A 34 11.82 9.83 -1.26
N ASP A 35 11.27 10.94 -0.78
CA ASP A 35 11.09 11.15 0.65
C ASP A 35 10.01 10.21 1.18
N LEU A 36 10.38 9.42 2.18
CA LEU A 36 9.52 8.42 2.81
C LEU A 36 9.20 8.79 4.25
N SER A 37 7.95 8.54 4.64
CA SER A 37 7.52 8.53 6.03
C SER A 37 6.86 7.18 6.27
N VAL A 38 7.40 6.35 7.17
CA VAL A 38 7.11 4.92 7.22
C VAL A 38 6.61 4.50 8.59
N CYS A 39 5.50 3.80 8.62
CA CYS A 39 5.00 3.07 9.78
C CYS A 39 4.81 1.61 9.40
N MET A 40 5.52 0.72 10.06
CA MET A 40 5.40 -0.72 9.86
C MET A 40 5.06 -1.38 11.18
N GLU A 41 4.16 -2.34 11.13
CA GLU A 41 3.72 -3.08 12.31
C GLU A 41 3.75 -4.58 12.02
N GLY A 42 3.68 -5.42 13.07
CA GLY A 42 3.66 -6.87 12.92
C GLY A 42 4.82 -7.42 12.07
N PRO A 43 4.56 -8.43 11.24
CA PRO A 43 5.60 -9.05 10.39
C PRO A 43 6.28 -8.07 9.42
N ALA A 44 5.56 -7.05 8.97
CA ALA A 44 6.12 -6.04 8.06
C ALA A 44 7.28 -5.27 8.68
N LEU A 45 7.26 -5.05 9.99
CA LEU A 45 8.33 -4.31 10.67
C LEU A 45 9.67 -5.03 10.56
N LEU A 46 9.68 -6.35 10.74
CA LEU A 46 10.92 -7.15 10.63
C LEU A 46 11.46 -7.11 9.20
N ILE A 47 10.58 -7.20 8.22
CA ILE A 47 10.96 -7.14 6.81
C ILE A 47 11.54 -5.75 6.49
N TRP A 48 10.89 -4.69 6.94
CA TRP A 48 11.39 -3.34 6.73
C TRP A 48 12.79 -3.15 7.31
N LYS A 49 13.01 -3.53 8.56
CA LYS A 49 14.31 -3.40 9.22
C LYS A 49 15.42 -4.16 8.51
N ARG A 50 15.08 -5.29 7.89
CA ARG A 50 16.03 -6.10 7.15
C ARG A 50 16.52 -5.40 5.86
N TYR A 51 15.61 -4.74 5.14
CA TYR A 51 15.94 -4.14 3.84
C TYR A 51 16.26 -2.66 3.91
N PHE A 52 15.76 -1.97 4.92
CA PHE A 52 15.98 -0.54 5.12
C PHE A 52 16.40 -0.24 6.57
N PRO A 53 17.53 -0.79 7.02
CA PRO A 53 17.94 -0.66 8.43
C PRO A 53 18.22 0.79 8.85
N ASP A 54 18.52 1.68 7.88
CA ASP A 54 18.85 3.08 8.14
C ASP A 54 17.65 4.01 8.07
N ILE A 55 16.47 3.50 7.70
CA ILE A 55 15.25 4.30 7.64
C ILE A 55 14.37 3.95 8.83
N ASN A 56 14.32 4.87 9.79
CA ASN A 56 13.52 4.69 10.99
C ASN A 56 12.01 4.77 10.67
N THR A 57 11.22 3.99 11.41
CA THR A 57 9.78 4.06 11.32
C THR A 57 9.24 5.14 12.28
N SER A 58 8.06 5.65 11.96
CA SER A 58 7.37 6.68 12.74
C SER A 58 5.98 6.20 13.13
N PRO A 59 5.36 6.82 14.14
CA PRO A 59 3.96 6.54 14.46
C PRO A 59 3.07 6.88 13.26
N ILE A 60 1.94 6.17 13.12
CA ILE A 60 1.05 6.37 11.97
C ILE A 60 0.52 7.80 11.86
N GLU A 61 0.26 8.44 12.99
CA GLU A 61 -0.23 9.82 12.99
C GLU A 61 0.77 10.77 12.32
N GLU A 62 2.05 10.59 12.58
CA GLU A 62 3.11 11.38 11.95
C GLU A 62 3.21 11.09 10.46
N VAL A 63 3.08 9.82 10.06
CA VAL A 63 3.09 9.43 8.65
C VAL A 63 1.95 10.12 7.90
N LEU A 64 0.73 10.05 8.43
CA LEU A 64 -0.42 10.66 7.79
C LEU A 64 -0.32 12.19 7.74
N LYS A 65 0.25 12.80 8.76
CA LYS A 65 0.44 14.26 8.81
C LYS A 65 1.41 14.74 7.72
N ASN A 66 2.43 13.95 7.42
CA ASN A 66 3.53 14.38 6.55
C ASN A 66 3.43 13.88 5.11
N SER A 67 2.36 13.18 4.74
CA SER A 67 2.29 12.49 3.45
C SER A 67 1.22 13.07 2.54
N THR A 68 1.50 13.10 1.24
CA THR A 68 0.54 13.48 0.19
C THR A 68 -0.05 12.26 -0.52
N SER A 69 0.65 11.13 -0.46
CA SER A 69 0.11 9.84 -0.89
C SER A 69 0.53 8.76 0.11
N LEU A 70 -0.29 7.72 0.21
CA LEU A 70 -0.08 6.59 1.11
C LEU A 70 -0.04 5.30 0.32
N LEU A 71 1.04 4.56 0.47
CA LEU A 71 1.20 3.20 -0.05
C LEU A 71 0.96 2.23 1.10
N SER A 72 -0.03 1.37 0.96
CA SER A 72 -0.41 0.44 2.03
C SER A 72 -0.59 -0.98 1.54
N GLY A 73 -0.42 -1.93 2.46
CA GLY A 73 -0.84 -3.30 2.24
C GLY A 73 -2.36 -3.46 2.35
N THR A 74 -2.83 -4.68 2.09
CA THR A 74 -4.26 -5.04 2.14
C THR A 74 -4.43 -6.40 2.83
N GLY A 75 -3.89 -6.53 4.04
CA GLY A 75 -3.92 -7.79 4.79
C GLY A 75 -5.27 -8.11 5.42
N TRP A 76 -5.30 -9.21 6.16
CA TRP A 76 -6.50 -9.74 6.79
C TRP A 76 -6.99 -8.94 7.98
N GLY A 77 -6.08 -8.30 8.71
CA GLY A 77 -6.43 -7.49 9.86
C GLY A 77 -7.11 -6.19 9.46
N ASP A 78 -7.59 -5.46 10.46
CA ASP A 78 -8.31 -4.22 10.21
C ASP A 78 -7.39 -3.00 10.13
N SER A 79 -6.15 -3.10 10.58
CA SER A 79 -5.28 -1.94 10.72
C SER A 79 -5.02 -1.22 9.40
N GLU A 80 -4.71 -1.95 8.35
CA GLU A 80 -4.43 -1.35 7.04
C GLU A 80 -5.69 -0.71 6.46
N TYR A 81 -6.84 -1.36 6.59
CA TYR A 81 -8.12 -0.79 6.18
C TYR A 81 -8.42 0.53 6.91
N LEU A 82 -8.24 0.55 8.24
CA LEU A 82 -8.50 1.73 9.04
C LEU A 82 -7.55 2.89 8.71
N VAL A 83 -6.28 2.58 8.45
CA VAL A 83 -5.30 3.59 8.04
C VAL A 83 -5.68 4.19 6.68
N ARG A 84 -6.09 3.37 5.72
CA ARG A 84 -6.56 3.87 4.41
C ARG A 84 -7.80 4.74 4.55
N LEU A 85 -8.72 4.34 5.41
CA LEU A 85 -9.95 5.11 5.68
C LEU A 85 -9.61 6.50 6.23
N GLU A 86 -8.68 6.56 7.19
CA GLU A 86 -8.22 7.84 7.76
C GLU A 86 -7.49 8.69 6.72
N ALA A 87 -6.65 8.08 5.90
CA ALA A 87 -5.96 8.79 4.81
C ALA A 87 -6.96 9.42 3.84
N LYS A 88 -8.01 8.69 3.50
CA LYS A 88 -9.09 9.21 2.63
C LYS A 88 -9.76 10.42 3.23
N LYS A 89 -10.06 10.39 4.54
CA LYS A 89 -10.65 11.55 5.24
C LYS A 89 -9.76 12.78 5.19
N ARG A 90 -8.45 12.61 5.11
CA ARG A 90 -7.46 13.68 5.02
C ARG A 90 -7.11 14.06 3.58
N SER A 91 -7.81 13.51 2.61
CA SER A 91 -7.56 13.73 1.17
C SER A 91 -6.15 13.32 0.73
N ILE A 92 -5.59 12.31 1.38
CA ILE A 92 -4.33 11.68 0.99
C ILE A 92 -4.63 10.64 -0.09
N LYS A 93 -3.89 10.66 -1.20
CA LYS A 93 -4.06 9.68 -2.27
C LYS A 93 -3.73 8.29 -1.76
N ASN A 94 -4.66 7.35 -1.89
CA ASN A 94 -4.53 5.98 -1.44
C ASN A 94 -4.05 5.06 -2.57
N ILE A 95 -2.92 4.38 -2.33
CA ILE A 95 -2.35 3.40 -3.23
C ILE A 95 -2.25 2.09 -2.47
N ALA A 96 -3.01 1.09 -2.88
CA ALA A 96 -3.10 -0.19 -2.19
C ALA A 96 -2.40 -1.30 -2.97
N VAL A 97 -1.68 -2.15 -2.25
CA VAL A 97 -0.97 -3.30 -2.82
C VAL A 97 -1.80 -4.57 -2.59
N ILE A 98 -2.05 -5.33 -3.65
CA ILE A 98 -2.60 -6.67 -3.54
C ILE A 98 -1.48 -7.67 -3.78
N ASP A 99 -1.19 -8.49 -2.78
CA ASP A 99 -0.03 -9.38 -2.73
C ASP A 99 -0.33 -10.84 -3.08
N HIS A 100 -1.58 -11.17 -3.37
CA HIS A 100 -2.00 -12.55 -3.63
C HIS A 100 -3.14 -12.58 -4.64
N TRP A 101 -3.69 -13.76 -4.93
CA TRP A 101 -4.78 -13.94 -5.89
C TRP A 101 -6.14 -14.21 -5.23
N THR A 102 -6.25 -13.99 -3.93
CA THR A 102 -7.45 -14.33 -3.16
C THR A 102 -8.02 -13.12 -2.40
N ASN A 103 -9.33 -13.19 -2.15
CA ASN A 103 -10.04 -12.27 -1.25
C ASN A 103 -9.93 -10.80 -1.64
N TYR A 104 -9.99 -10.50 -2.94
CA TYR A 104 -9.79 -9.13 -3.43
C TYR A 104 -10.85 -8.17 -2.90
N GLU A 105 -12.12 -8.56 -2.98
CA GLU A 105 -13.22 -7.69 -2.53
C GLU A 105 -13.20 -7.49 -1.02
N GLU A 106 -12.91 -8.56 -0.28
CA GLU A 106 -12.87 -8.54 1.18
C GLU A 106 -11.76 -7.63 1.73
N ARG A 107 -10.70 -7.42 0.97
CA ARG A 107 -9.59 -6.53 1.37
C ARG A 107 -10.04 -5.08 1.53
N PHE A 108 -11.11 -4.69 0.82
CA PHE A 108 -11.58 -3.32 0.79
C PHE A 108 -12.96 -3.13 1.43
N SER A 109 -13.47 -4.13 2.11
CA SER A 109 -14.80 -4.09 2.73
C SER A 109 -14.75 -4.47 4.19
N ARG A 110 -15.52 -3.73 5.02
CA ARG A 110 -15.73 -4.05 6.43
C ARG A 110 -17.17 -3.69 6.79
N ASN A 111 -17.92 -4.64 7.40
CA ASN A 111 -19.29 -4.40 7.85
C ASN A 111 -20.18 -3.82 6.74
N ASP A 112 -20.10 -4.40 5.54
CA ASP A 112 -20.83 -3.98 4.34
C ASP A 112 -20.47 -2.58 3.81
N ASN A 113 -19.40 -1.98 4.34
CA ASN A 113 -18.85 -0.73 3.83
C ASN A 113 -17.64 -1.01 2.95
N GLU A 114 -17.70 -0.58 1.70
CA GLU A 114 -16.58 -0.69 0.77
C GLU A 114 -15.83 0.63 0.70
N GLU A 115 -14.51 0.58 0.86
CA GLU A 115 -13.62 1.72 0.67
C GLU A 115 -12.53 1.34 -0.31
N LEU A 116 -12.69 1.78 -1.55
CA LEU A 116 -11.72 1.51 -2.61
C LEU A 116 -10.60 2.55 -2.60
N PRO A 117 -9.36 2.12 -2.93
CA PRO A 117 -8.25 3.07 -3.06
C PRO A 117 -8.34 3.85 -4.37
N ASP A 118 -7.46 4.83 -4.52
CA ASP A 118 -7.34 5.60 -5.76
C ASP A 118 -6.57 4.82 -6.84
N LEU A 119 -5.73 3.88 -6.43
CA LEU A 119 -4.88 3.09 -7.31
C LEU A 119 -4.58 1.74 -6.65
N ILE A 120 -4.56 0.68 -7.45
CA ILE A 120 -4.16 -0.66 -6.99
C ILE A 120 -2.90 -1.09 -7.72
N LEU A 121 -1.91 -1.55 -6.97
CA LEU A 121 -0.67 -2.12 -7.49
C LEU A 121 -0.68 -3.63 -7.33
N VAL A 122 -0.28 -4.33 -8.37
CA VAL A 122 -0.17 -5.78 -8.40
C VAL A 122 1.18 -6.19 -8.99
N SER A 123 1.59 -7.44 -8.77
CA SER A 123 2.93 -7.91 -9.17
C SER A 123 2.95 -8.81 -10.40
N ASP A 124 1.80 -9.26 -10.88
CA ASP A 124 1.74 -10.14 -12.05
C ASP A 124 0.47 -9.91 -12.87
N LYS A 125 0.45 -10.51 -14.06
CA LYS A 125 -0.66 -10.30 -15.01
C LYS A 125 -1.96 -10.97 -14.57
N TYR A 126 -1.91 -12.05 -13.80
CA TYR A 126 -3.11 -12.73 -13.31
C TYR A 126 -3.82 -11.85 -12.28
N ALA A 127 -3.03 -11.30 -11.34
CA ALA A 127 -3.55 -10.34 -10.38
C ALA A 127 -4.12 -9.10 -11.08
N SER A 128 -3.43 -8.61 -12.11
CA SER A 128 -3.90 -7.46 -12.89
C SER A 128 -5.25 -7.73 -13.56
N LEU A 129 -5.40 -8.87 -14.23
CA LEU A 129 -6.65 -9.24 -14.89
C LEU A 129 -7.79 -9.38 -13.90
N LYS A 130 -7.54 -10.05 -12.77
CA LYS A 130 -8.53 -10.25 -11.72
C LYS A 130 -8.98 -8.93 -11.10
N ALA A 131 -8.02 -8.08 -10.76
CA ALA A 131 -8.32 -6.77 -10.18
C ALA A 131 -9.11 -5.88 -11.14
N LYS A 132 -8.74 -5.84 -12.41
CA LYS A 132 -9.46 -5.07 -13.44
C LYS A 132 -10.91 -5.52 -13.60
N THR A 133 -11.15 -6.82 -13.48
CA THR A 133 -12.50 -7.38 -13.56
C THR A 133 -13.34 -7.00 -12.34
N LEU A 134 -12.76 -7.07 -11.15
CA LEU A 134 -13.48 -6.81 -9.89
C LEU A 134 -13.60 -5.32 -9.56
N PHE A 135 -12.64 -4.51 -10.00
CA PHE A 135 -12.59 -3.07 -9.69
C PHE A 135 -12.45 -2.25 -10.98
N PRO A 136 -13.49 -2.28 -11.86
CA PRO A 136 -13.37 -1.67 -13.19
C PRO A 136 -13.18 -0.15 -13.19
N LEU A 137 -13.51 0.52 -12.09
CA LEU A 137 -13.37 1.98 -11.99
C LEU A 137 -12.05 2.41 -11.33
N ILE A 138 -11.24 1.48 -10.84
CA ILE A 138 -9.97 1.79 -10.17
C ILE A 138 -8.82 1.47 -11.11
N PRO A 139 -7.87 2.40 -11.31
CA PRO A 139 -6.66 2.10 -12.08
C PRO A 139 -5.87 0.95 -11.45
N ILE A 140 -5.50 -0.02 -12.26
CA ILE A 140 -4.72 -1.18 -11.84
C ILE A 140 -3.38 -1.13 -12.57
N ILE A 141 -2.29 -1.07 -11.83
CA ILE A 141 -0.95 -1.00 -12.38
C ILE A 141 -0.15 -2.22 -11.95
N GLN A 142 0.42 -2.91 -12.94
CA GLN A 142 1.32 -4.02 -12.67
C GLN A 142 2.75 -3.49 -12.61
N LEU A 143 3.43 -3.78 -11.49
CA LEU A 143 4.86 -3.50 -11.32
C LEU A 143 5.64 -4.81 -11.34
N PRO A 144 6.88 -4.81 -11.87
CA PRO A 144 7.70 -6.02 -11.95
C PRO A 144 8.14 -6.56 -10.59
#